data_16e627b239bad642ebdc47e0135627a6
#
_entry.id   16e627b239bad642ebdc47e0135627a6
#
_cell.length_a   1.000
_cell.length_b   1.000
_cell.length_c   1.000
_cell.angle_alpha   90.00
_cell.angle_beta   90.00
_cell.angle_gamma   90.00
#
_symmetry.space_group_name_H-M   'P 1'
#
loop_
_entity.id
_entity.type
_entity.pdbx_description
1 polymer ?
#
loop_
_entity_poly.entity_id
_entity_poly.type
_entity_poly.pdbx_seq_one_letter_code
_entity_poly.pdbx_strand_id
1 'polypeptide(L)'
;MIKNIVFDMGNVLTNLHCLQRMRTPFELQNDFSVAILGLSKFFRENAAVTAQTMLIGNRSCRIYGEPHAEYLLLKMTGEHELQSIDHKVAAIAQSSWNFLFAAIPVESWNDALSPWEAPAVWGKQGFGGNAEDTLRFLTEQVIPTLKQQFNLPENIKIILGGYSLAGLFALWASTQTKLFYGVAAASPSVWFPGWMEFEQQHPMQAQHVYLSLGDKEERTKNAVMAVVGNNIRTLHSRLTARGADCTLEWNSGGHFKDADLRTAKAFRWVMEESR
;
A
#
# COMPACT_ATOMS: atom_id res chain seq x y z
N MET A 1 -19.03 -25.58 32.68
CA MET A 1 -18.86 -24.68 33.83
C MET A 1 -17.65 -23.81 33.59
N ILE A 2 -17.85 -22.64 32.93
CA ILE A 2 -16.78 -21.66 32.70
C ILE A 2 -16.90 -20.64 33.83
N LYS A 3 -16.03 -20.74 34.81
CA LYS A 3 -15.89 -19.75 35.86
C LYS A 3 -14.79 -18.77 35.50
N ASN A 4 -15.15 -17.50 35.54
CA ASN A 4 -14.29 -16.32 35.61
C ASN A 4 -13.44 -15.99 34.35
N ILE A 5 -14.05 -15.28 33.42
CA ILE A 5 -13.33 -14.28 32.64
C ILE A 5 -13.90 -12.92 33.07
N VAL A 6 -13.21 -12.26 34.00
CA VAL A 6 -13.49 -10.87 34.38
C VAL A 6 -12.68 -10.00 33.48
N PHE A 7 -13.33 -9.36 32.50
CA PHE A 7 -12.77 -8.22 31.77
C PHE A 7 -13.41 -6.97 32.35
N ASP A 8 -12.61 -6.15 32.97
CA ASP A 8 -12.99 -4.82 33.41
C ASP A 8 -13.03 -3.86 32.22
N MET A 9 -14.19 -3.76 31.56
CA MET A 9 -14.44 -2.84 30.45
C MET A 9 -15.87 -2.30 30.60
N GLY A 10 -15.97 -1.12 31.18
CA GLY A 10 -17.16 -0.46 31.70
C GLY A 10 -18.41 -0.32 30.80
N ASN A 11 -18.36 -0.51 29.47
CA ASN A 11 -19.55 -0.42 28.60
C ASN A 11 -19.92 -1.73 27.88
N VAL A 12 -19.08 -2.76 27.91
CA VAL A 12 -19.38 -4.05 27.27
C VAL A 12 -20.22 -4.94 28.17
N LEU A 13 -20.10 -4.80 29.50
CA LEU A 13 -20.85 -5.57 30.49
C LEU A 13 -22.36 -5.21 30.55
N THR A 14 -22.76 -4.01 30.19
CA THR A 14 -24.17 -3.62 30.11
C THR A 14 -24.94 -4.33 29.00
N ASN A 15 -24.29 -4.72 27.94
CA ASN A 15 -24.92 -5.48 26.85
C ASN A 15 -24.99 -6.98 27.11
N LEU A 16 -24.09 -7.55 27.94
CA LEU A 16 -24.17 -8.97 28.34
C LEU A 16 -25.35 -9.26 29.26
N HIS A 17 -25.81 -8.31 30.07
CA HIS A 17 -26.98 -8.48 30.92
C HIS A 17 -28.30 -8.57 30.12
N CYS A 18 -28.36 -8.04 28.90
CA CYS A 18 -29.50 -8.21 28.00
C CYS A 18 -29.61 -9.62 27.40
N LEU A 19 -28.51 -10.36 27.28
CA LEU A 19 -28.47 -11.71 26.69
C LEU A 19 -29.08 -12.79 27.62
N GLN A 20 -29.25 -12.52 28.90
CA GLN A 20 -29.86 -13.47 29.87
C GLN A 20 -31.39 -13.63 29.72
N ARG A 21 -32.04 -12.87 28.81
CA ARG A 21 -33.50 -12.97 28.58
C ARG A 21 -33.90 -13.68 27.27
N MET A 22 -32.98 -14.31 26.57
CA MET A 22 -33.28 -14.96 25.30
C MET A 22 -33.92 -16.33 25.44
N ARG A 23 -34.93 -16.61 24.63
CA ARG A 23 -35.87 -17.72 24.81
C ARG A 23 -35.56 -18.99 24.01
N THR A 24 -34.63 -18.97 23.05
CA THR A 24 -34.32 -20.18 22.23
C THR A 24 -32.83 -20.39 22.01
N PRO A 25 -32.34 -21.65 21.88
CA PRO A 25 -30.94 -21.96 21.56
C PRO A 25 -30.46 -21.41 20.20
N PHE A 26 -31.38 -21.23 19.25
CA PHE A 26 -31.08 -20.73 17.90
C PHE A 26 -30.80 -19.21 17.89
N GLU A 27 -31.56 -18.45 18.68
CA GLU A 27 -31.34 -17.00 18.87
C GLU A 27 -30.02 -16.74 19.59
N LEU A 28 -29.67 -17.55 20.57
CA LEU A 28 -28.38 -17.47 21.27
C LEU A 28 -27.20 -17.71 20.34
N GLN A 29 -27.32 -18.61 19.37
CA GLN A 29 -26.22 -18.92 18.45
C GLN A 29 -25.97 -17.79 17.45
N ASN A 30 -27.00 -17.12 16.96
CA ASN A 30 -26.90 -15.95 16.10
C ASN A 30 -26.33 -14.73 16.83
N ASP A 31 -26.76 -14.49 18.06
CA ASP A 31 -26.29 -13.35 18.87
C ASP A 31 -24.86 -13.55 19.36
N PHE A 32 -24.41 -14.78 19.63
CA PHE A 32 -23.02 -15.10 19.91
C PHE A 32 -22.14 -14.82 18.68
N SER A 33 -22.61 -15.16 17.48
CA SER A 33 -21.88 -14.87 16.25
C SER A 33 -21.75 -13.36 15.99
N VAL A 34 -22.81 -12.61 16.21
CA VAL A 34 -22.80 -11.13 16.09
C VAL A 34 -21.92 -10.49 17.17
N ALA A 35 -21.99 -11.01 18.43
CA ALA A 35 -21.15 -10.53 19.52
C ALA A 35 -19.66 -10.83 19.28
N ILE A 36 -19.31 -12.01 18.77
CA ILE A 36 -17.94 -12.39 18.40
C ILE A 36 -17.44 -11.53 17.24
N LEU A 37 -18.27 -11.27 16.23
CA LEU A 37 -17.94 -10.37 15.12
C LEU A 37 -17.76 -8.93 15.61
N GLY A 38 -18.63 -8.45 16.49
CA GLY A 38 -18.52 -7.13 17.12
C GLY A 38 -17.27 -6.99 17.99
N LEU A 39 -16.94 -8.00 18.80
CA LEU A 39 -15.74 -8.04 19.62
C LEU A 39 -14.47 -8.13 18.73
N SER A 40 -14.49 -8.97 17.69
CA SER A 40 -13.37 -9.07 16.77
C SER A 40 -13.13 -7.75 16.02
N LYS A 41 -14.19 -7.05 15.64
CA LYS A 41 -14.13 -5.71 15.03
C LYS A 41 -13.58 -4.69 16.03
N PHE A 42 -14.08 -4.67 17.27
CA PHE A 42 -13.61 -3.77 18.33
C PHE A 42 -12.13 -3.99 18.66
N PHE A 43 -11.70 -5.27 18.78
CA PHE A 43 -10.29 -5.59 19.02
C PHE A 43 -9.40 -5.23 17.82
N ARG A 44 -9.90 -5.37 16.59
CA ARG A 44 -9.19 -4.92 15.37
C ARG A 44 -9.07 -3.40 15.29
N GLU A 45 -10.13 -2.68 15.64
CA GLU A 45 -10.15 -1.20 15.60
C GLU A 45 -9.28 -0.57 16.71
N ASN A 46 -9.02 -1.30 17.81
CA ASN A 46 -8.20 -0.83 18.94
C ASN A 46 -6.86 -1.57 19.08
N ALA A 47 -6.55 -2.53 18.19
CA ALA A 47 -5.23 -3.15 18.17
C ALA A 47 -4.20 -2.09 17.75
N ALA A 48 -3.27 -1.79 18.64
CA ALA A 48 -2.12 -0.97 18.27
C ALA A 48 -1.40 -1.66 17.11
N VAL A 49 -1.20 -0.93 16.01
CA VAL A 49 -0.46 -1.42 14.86
C VAL A 49 0.98 -1.66 15.29
N THR A 50 1.30 -2.90 15.65
CA THR A 50 2.64 -3.28 16.10
C THR A 50 3.51 -3.63 14.92
N ALA A 51 4.63 -2.92 14.79
CA ALA A 51 5.65 -3.24 13.82
C ALA A 51 6.64 -4.24 14.41
N GLN A 52 7.02 -5.23 13.62
CA GLN A 52 8.26 -5.95 13.86
C GLN A 52 9.33 -5.48 12.89
N THR A 53 10.57 -5.41 13.37
CA THR A 53 11.71 -5.09 12.53
C THR A 53 12.39 -6.36 12.09
N MET A 54 12.61 -6.53 10.79
CA MET A 54 13.25 -7.69 10.20
C MET A 54 14.42 -7.25 9.31
N LEU A 55 15.58 -7.83 9.53
CA LEU A 55 16.73 -7.66 8.65
C LEU A 55 16.59 -8.58 7.43
N ILE A 56 16.46 -8.00 6.24
CA ILE A 56 16.41 -8.72 4.96
C ILE A 56 17.57 -8.22 4.09
N GLY A 57 18.50 -9.11 3.78
CA GLY A 57 19.78 -8.68 3.23
C GLY A 57 20.48 -7.73 4.20
N ASN A 58 20.78 -6.51 3.74
CA ASN A 58 21.37 -5.46 4.56
C ASN A 58 20.36 -4.38 5.00
N ARG A 59 19.05 -4.58 4.76
CA ARG A 59 18.01 -3.56 5.02
C ARG A 59 17.13 -3.94 6.21
N SER A 60 16.95 -2.99 7.13
CA SER A 60 16.08 -3.15 8.31
C SER A 60 14.65 -2.80 7.94
N CYS A 61 13.88 -3.78 7.49
CA CYS A 61 12.48 -3.64 7.05
C CYS A 61 11.53 -3.59 8.24
N ARG A 62 10.47 -2.79 8.16
CA ARG A 62 9.38 -2.77 9.14
C ARG A 62 8.20 -3.54 8.58
N ILE A 63 7.76 -4.55 9.31
CA ILE A 63 6.70 -5.46 8.90
C ILE A 63 5.51 -5.30 9.84
N TYR A 64 4.30 -5.22 9.27
CA TYR A 64 3.03 -5.06 9.98
C TYR A 64 2.02 -6.07 9.47
N GLY A 65 1.18 -6.56 10.35
CA GLY A 65 0.12 -7.52 10.01
C GLY A 65 0.39 -8.90 10.56
N GLU A 66 -0.45 -9.85 10.18
CA GLU A 66 -0.52 -11.19 10.74
C GLU A 66 -0.14 -12.25 9.70
N PRO A 67 0.28 -13.45 10.15
CA PRO A 67 0.40 -14.62 9.28
C PRO A 67 -0.92 -14.94 8.57
N HIS A 68 -0.85 -15.60 7.41
CA HIS A 68 -2.01 -16.01 6.59
C HIS A 68 -2.76 -14.85 5.91
N ALA A 69 -2.09 -13.71 5.68
CA ALA A 69 -2.65 -12.61 4.91
C ALA A 69 -3.01 -13.02 3.47
N GLU A 70 -4.06 -12.41 2.91
CA GLU A 70 -4.42 -12.56 1.49
C GLU A 70 -3.61 -11.63 0.59
N TYR A 71 -3.14 -10.53 1.14
CA TYR A 71 -2.38 -9.50 0.43
C TYR A 71 -1.02 -9.28 1.06
N LEU A 72 0.00 -9.18 0.22
CA LEU A 72 1.32 -8.69 0.59
C LEU A 72 1.51 -7.29 0.00
N LEU A 73 1.53 -6.28 0.86
CA LEU A 73 1.68 -4.89 0.49
C LEU A 73 3.15 -4.49 0.63
N LEU A 74 3.79 -4.09 -0.45
CA LEU A 74 5.19 -3.68 -0.48
C LEU A 74 5.31 -2.19 -0.75
N LYS A 75 6.08 -1.49 0.06
CA LYS A 75 6.35 -0.06 -0.10
C LYS A 75 7.83 0.26 0.10
N MET A 76 8.43 0.88 -0.92
CA MET A 76 9.76 1.49 -0.75
C MET A 76 9.65 2.74 0.12
N THR A 77 10.57 2.92 1.06
CA THR A 77 10.48 3.93 2.11
C THR A 77 11.79 4.70 2.24
N GLY A 78 11.72 6.01 2.17
CA GLY A 78 12.84 6.88 2.52
C GLY A 78 12.90 7.14 4.03
N GLU A 79 14.03 7.62 4.51
CA GLU A 79 14.24 7.94 5.92
C GLU A 79 13.19 8.96 6.44
N HIS A 80 12.83 9.91 5.60
CA HIS A 80 11.82 10.95 5.90
C HIS A 80 10.40 10.42 6.13
N GLU A 81 10.10 9.19 5.71
CA GLU A 81 8.78 8.57 5.88
C GLU A 81 8.69 7.65 7.11
N LEU A 82 9.81 7.32 7.76
CA LEU A 82 9.85 6.33 8.84
C LEU A 82 8.94 6.67 10.03
N GLN A 83 8.76 7.98 10.32
CA GLN A 83 7.92 8.43 11.43
C GLN A 83 6.41 8.32 11.12
N SER A 84 6.03 8.30 9.85
CA SER A 84 4.62 8.29 9.43
C SER A 84 4.11 6.91 9.03
N ILE A 85 4.95 5.88 9.03
CA ILE A 85 4.56 4.52 8.58
C ILE A 85 3.45 3.95 9.45
N ASP A 86 3.53 4.08 10.77
CA ASP A 86 2.53 3.54 11.71
C ASP A 86 1.15 4.14 11.43
N HIS A 87 1.09 5.47 11.21
CA HIS A 87 -0.14 6.18 10.85
C HIS A 87 -0.69 5.72 9.49
N LYS A 88 0.19 5.52 8.51
CA LYS A 88 -0.16 5.02 7.17
C LYS A 88 -0.76 3.62 7.24
N VAL A 89 -0.12 2.70 7.96
CA VAL A 89 -0.61 1.33 8.12
C VAL A 89 -1.93 1.30 8.89
N ALA A 90 -2.07 2.10 9.95
CA ALA A 90 -3.34 2.25 10.65
C ALA A 90 -4.47 2.72 9.73
N ALA A 91 -4.18 3.67 8.81
CA ALA A 91 -5.16 4.13 7.83
C ALA A 91 -5.51 3.05 6.78
N ILE A 92 -4.57 2.19 6.37
CA ILE A 92 -4.86 1.03 5.51
C ILE A 92 -5.78 0.06 6.25
N ALA A 93 -5.48 -0.23 7.50
CA ALA A 93 -6.18 -1.20 8.32
C ALA A 93 -7.65 -0.85 8.64
N GLN A 94 -8.08 0.40 8.43
CA GLN A 94 -9.47 0.81 8.62
C GLN A 94 -10.47 0.03 7.76
N SER A 95 -10.06 -0.47 6.58
CA SER A 95 -10.93 -1.25 5.69
C SER A 95 -10.77 -2.76 5.86
N SER A 96 -9.58 -3.25 6.15
CA SER A 96 -9.28 -4.68 6.30
C SER A 96 -7.93 -4.88 6.98
N TRP A 97 -7.81 -5.94 7.79
CA TRP A 97 -6.53 -6.41 8.35
C TRP A 97 -5.98 -7.65 7.62
N ASN A 98 -6.55 -8.03 6.49
CA ASN A 98 -6.15 -9.23 5.77
C ASN A 98 -4.93 -9.00 4.87
N PHE A 99 -3.93 -8.30 5.40
CA PHE A 99 -2.69 -8.00 4.69
C PHE A 99 -1.45 -8.12 5.59
N LEU A 100 -0.33 -8.39 4.96
CA LEU A 100 1.00 -8.16 5.50
C LEU A 100 1.59 -6.95 4.78
N PHE A 101 1.99 -5.91 5.50
CA PHE A 101 2.62 -4.72 4.94
C PHE A 101 4.10 -4.71 5.26
N ALA A 102 4.94 -4.49 4.26
CA ALA A 102 6.38 -4.35 4.41
C ALA A 102 6.84 -2.97 3.91
N ALA A 103 7.43 -2.19 4.83
CA ALA A 103 8.15 -0.97 4.51
C ALA A 103 9.63 -1.31 4.32
N ILE A 104 10.12 -1.12 3.10
CA ILE A 104 11.49 -1.49 2.69
C ILE A 104 12.31 -0.21 2.53
N PRO A 105 13.30 0.05 3.39
CA PRO A 105 14.11 1.26 3.31
C PRO A 105 15.00 1.27 2.07
N VAL A 106 15.19 2.46 1.48
CA VAL A 106 16.18 2.74 0.45
C VAL A 106 17.10 3.85 0.91
N GLU A 107 18.40 3.66 0.71
CA GLU A 107 19.43 4.63 1.14
C GLU A 107 19.49 5.86 0.23
N SER A 108 19.50 5.62 -1.08
CA SER A 108 19.53 6.66 -2.10
C SER A 108 18.21 6.72 -2.85
N TRP A 109 17.30 7.60 -2.43
CA TRP A 109 15.94 7.69 -2.95
C TRP A 109 15.91 7.88 -4.48
N ASN A 110 16.69 8.85 -4.98
CA ASN A 110 16.70 9.17 -6.40
C ASN A 110 17.33 8.06 -7.24
N ASP A 111 18.38 7.41 -6.73
CA ASP A 111 19.08 6.38 -7.49
C ASP A 111 18.32 5.05 -7.46
N ALA A 112 17.91 4.62 -6.28
CA ALA A 112 17.29 3.31 -6.08
C ALA A 112 15.91 3.17 -6.73
N LEU A 113 15.19 4.27 -6.98
CA LEU A 113 13.81 4.25 -7.46
C LEU A 113 13.63 4.80 -8.88
N SER A 114 14.66 5.33 -9.50
CA SER A 114 14.58 5.79 -10.89
C SER A 114 14.87 4.66 -11.87
N PRO A 115 14.05 4.53 -12.93
CA PRO A 115 14.22 3.47 -13.95
C PRO A 115 15.53 3.55 -14.74
N TRP A 116 16.05 4.76 -14.94
CA TRP A 116 17.30 5.07 -15.67
C TRP A 116 17.89 6.37 -15.15
N GLU A 117 19.11 6.64 -15.56
CA GLU A 117 19.78 7.90 -15.25
C GLU A 117 19.04 9.10 -15.87
N ALA A 118 18.90 10.16 -15.07
CA ALA A 118 18.32 11.41 -15.52
C ALA A 118 18.93 12.61 -14.77
N PRO A 119 19.00 13.80 -15.40
CA PRO A 119 19.50 14.99 -14.74
C PRO A 119 18.60 15.43 -13.57
N ALA A 120 19.16 16.23 -12.68
CA ALA A 120 18.40 16.83 -11.60
C ALA A 120 17.23 17.69 -12.13
N VAL A 121 16.04 17.47 -11.63
CA VAL A 121 14.85 18.28 -11.95
C VAL A 121 14.67 19.41 -10.94
N TRP A 122 15.16 19.22 -9.72
CA TRP A 122 15.30 20.25 -8.68
C TRP A 122 16.59 20.01 -7.89
N GLY A 123 17.12 21.05 -7.27
CA GLY A 123 18.38 20.93 -6.51
C GLY A 123 19.56 20.58 -7.40
N LYS A 124 20.50 19.77 -6.88
CA LYS A 124 21.74 19.39 -7.58
C LYS A 124 21.86 17.88 -7.80
N GLN A 125 21.04 17.07 -7.15
CA GLN A 125 21.10 15.60 -7.22
C GLN A 125 20.26 15.11 -8.41
N GLY A 126 20.87 14.40 -9.33
CA GLY A 126 20.20 13.69 -10.42
C GLY A 126 19.61 12.36 -9.95
N PHE A 127 19.30 11.51 -10.90
CA PHE A 127 18.73 10.20 -10.74
C PHE A 127 19.69 9.13 -11.25
N GLY A 128 19.97 8.09 -10.46
CA GLY A 128 21.04 7.12 -10.77
C GLY A 128 20.60 5.91 -11.60
N GLY A 129 19.29 5.67 -11.75
CA GLY A 129 18.78 4.61 -12.63
C GLY A 129 18.91 3.19 -12.07
N ASN A 130 18.94 3.00 -10.76
CA ASN A 130 19.17 1.69 -10.12
C ASN A 130 17.85 0.97 -9.70
N ALA A 131 16.73 1.28 -10.33
CA ALA A 131 15.44 0.63 -10.04
C ALA A 131 15.48 -0.88 -10.29
N GLU A 132 16.28 -1.35 -11.25
CA GLU A 132 16.44 -2.78 -11.54
C GLU A 132 17.03 -3.55 -10.34
N ASP A 133 18.06 -3.01 -9.70
CA ASP A 133 18.64 -3.61 -8.50
C ASP A 133 17.66 -3.62 -7.33
N THR A 134 16.86 -2.57 -7.21
CA THR A 134 15.79 -2.51 -6.20
C THR A 134 14.70 -3.54 -6.49
N LEU A 135 14.28 -3.70 -7.72
CA LEU A 135 13.32 -4.73 -8.12
C LEU A 135 13.86 -6.13 -7.87
N ARG A 136 15.12 -6.40 -8.26
CA ARG A 136 15.79 -7.67 -8.00
C ARG A 136 15.85 -7.98 -6.49
N PHE A 137 16.19 -7.01 -5.65
CA PHE A 137 16.16 -7.19 -4.21
C PHE A 137 14.75 -7.55 -3.68
N LEU A 138 13.69 -6.91 -4.21
CA LEU A 138 12.31 -7.25 -3.85
C LEU A 138 11.97 -8.69 -4.25
N THR A 139 12.30 -9.08 -5.48
CA THR A 139 11.87 -10.37 -6.05
C THR A 139 12.68 -11.56 -5.54
N GLU A 140 13.97 -11.36 -5.29
CA GLU A 140 14.89 -12.45 -4.93
C GLU A 140 15.11 -12.58 -3.42
N GLN A 141 14.89 -11.51 -2.64
CA GLN A 141 15.15 -11.53 -1.21
C GLN A 141 13.90 -11.20 -0.38
N VAL A 142 13.26 -10.04 -0.60
CA VAL A 142 12.16 -9.58 0.27
C VAL A 142 10.96 -10.51 0.20
N ILE A 143 10.43 -10.75 -0.99
CA ILE A 143 9.21 -11.55 -1.17
C ILE A 143 9.41 -13.00 -0.70
N PRO A 144 10.48 -13.71 -1.09
CA PRO A 144 10.72 -15.07 -0.61
C PRO A 144 10.88 -15.14 0.91
N THR A 145 11.61 -14.20 1.51
CA THR A 145 11.82 -14.16 2.97
C THR A 145 10.47 -13.95 3.68
N LEU A 146 9.65 -13.01 3.24
CA LEU A 146 8.34 -12.75 3.85
C LEU A 146 7.38 -13.94 3.67
N LYS A 147 7.35 -14.57 2.50
CA LYS A 147 6.55 -15.78 2.28
C LYS A 147 6.94 -16.89 3.25
N GLN A 148 8.20 -17.13 3.44
CA GLN A 148 8.70 -18.16 4.34
C GLN A 148 8.42 -17.82 5.81
N GLN A 149 8.77 -16.62 6.26
CA GLN A 149 8.66 -16.22 7.67
C GLN A 149 7.22 -16.12 8.17
N PHE A 150 6.28 -15.72 7.30
CA PHE A 150 4.87 -15.54 7.64
C PHE A 150 3.98 -16.66 7.11
N ASN A 151 4.58 -17.73 6.55
CA ASN A 151 3.85 -18.84 5.95
C ASN A 151 2.75 -18.38 4.99
N LEU A 152 3.09 -17.42 4.12
CA LEU A 152 2.16 -16.86 3.16
C LEU A 152 1.90 -17.85 2.02
N PRO A 153 0.69 -17.88 1.44
CA PRO A 153 0.38 -18.79 0.34
C PRO A 153 1.17 -18.41 -0.93
N GLU A 154 1.49 -19.41 -1.76
CA GLU A 154 2.22 -19.17 -3.02
C GLU A 154 1.51 -18.21 -3.96
N ASN A 155 0.19 -18.24 -4.00
CA ASN A 155 -0.67 -17.38 -4.82
C ASN A 155 -1.09 -16.09 -4.12
N ILE A 156 -0.39 -15.66 -3.06
CA ILE A 156 -0.70 -14.40 -2.38
C ILE A 156 -0.70 -13.23 -3.37
N LYS A 157 -1.69 -12.36 -3.26
CA LYS A 157 -1.81 -11.16 -4.08
C LYS A 157 -0.80 -10.11 -3.62
N ILE A 158 0.21 -9.82 -4.46
CA ILE A 158 1.28 -8.87 -4.14
C ILE A 158 0.95 -7.52 -4.74
N ILE A 159 0.86 -6.49 -3.89
CA ILE A 159 0.59 -5.11 -4.29
C ILE A 159 1.86 -4.28 -4.02
N LEU A 160 2.42 -3.70 -5.06
CA LEU A 160 3.52 -2.75 -4.92
C LEU A 160 2.97 -1.34 -4.99
N GLY A 161 3.35 -0.52 -4.02
CA GLY A 161 2.84 0.85 -4.00
C GLY A 161 3.83 1.87 -3.45
N GLY A 162 3.50 3.13 -3.64
CA GLY A 162 4.32 4.23 -3.16
C GLY A 162 3.79 5.60 -3.51
N TYR A 163 4.49 6.59 -2.98
CA TYR A 163 4.24 8.00 -3.22
C TYR A 163 5.37 8.60 -4.07
N SER A 164 5.04 9.53 -4.95
CA SER A 164 6.06 10.26 -5.74
C SER A 164 6.95 9.32 -6.57
N LEU A 165 8.26 9.35 -6.38
CA LEU A 165 9.21 8.50 -7.09
C LEU A 165 9.00 7.00 -6.77
N ALA A 166 8.58 6.66 -5.54
CA ALA A 166 8.20 5.27 -5.21
C ALA A 166 6.93 4.83 -5.94
N GLY A 167 6.02 5.75 -6.25
CA GLY A 167 4.87 5.49 -7.12
C GLY A 167 5.29 5.23 -8.57
N LEU A 168 6.23 6.01 -9.10
CA LEU A 168 6.84 5.76 -10.41
C LEU A 168 7.54 4.40 -10.44
N PHE A 169 8.33 4.08 -9.42
CA PHE A 169 8.99 2.79 -9.30
C PHE A 169 7.99 1.63 -9.36
N ALA A 170 6.86 1.73 -8.65
CA ALA A 170 5.84 0.70 -8.66
C ALA A 170 5.21 0.51 -10.06
N LEU A 171 4.93 1.61 -10.76
CA LEU A 171 4.45 1.57 -12.15
C LEU A 171 5.48 0.92 -13.08
N TRP A 172 6.75 1.34 -12.99
CA TRP A 172 7.84 0.79 -13.79
C TRP A 172 8.06 -0.69 -13.49
N ALA A 173 8.13 -1.09 -12.23
CA ALA A 173 8.32 -2.48 -11.83
C ALA A 173 7.23 -3.40 -12.40
N SER A 174 6.00 -2.91 -12.52
CA SER A 174 4.90 -3.68 -13.12
C SER A 174 5.02 -3.87 -14.63
N THR A 175 5.91 -3.12 -15.32
CA THR A 175 6.26 -3.39 -16.72
C THR A 175 7.30 -4.52 -16.86
N GLN A 176 8.07 -4.80 -15.80
CA GLN A 176 9.19 -5.74 -15.81
C GLN A 176 8.77 -7.18 -15.45
N THR A 177 7.67 -7.34 -14.70
CA THR A 177 7.26 -8.65 -14.17
C THR A 177 5.76 -8.76 -13.97
N LYS A 178 5.21 -9.98 -14.08
CA LYS A 178 3.82 -10.35 -13.79
C LYS A 178 3.56 -10.62 -12.30
N LEU A 179 4.57 -10.45 -11.45
CA LEU A 179 4.49 -10.81 -10.04
C LEU A 179 3.46 -9.96 -9.27
N PHE A 180 3.28 -8.71 -9.69
CA PHE A 180 2.42 -7.77 -8.99
C PHE A 180 0.97 -7.92 -9.45
N TYR A 181 0.11 -8.29 -8.51
CA TYR A 181 -1.34 -8.32 -8.68
C TYR A 181 -1.89 -6.92 -8.98
N GLY A 182 -1.36 -5.90 -8.28
CA GLY A 182 -1.78 -4.53 -8.47
C GLY A 182 -0.71 -3.51 -8.09
N VAL A 183 -0.94 -2.28 -8.52
CA VAL A 183 -0.08 -1.12 -8.28
C VAL A 183 -0.87 -0.01 -7.57
N ALA A 184 -0.36 0.42 -6.40
CA ALA A 184 -0.91 1.51 -5.61
C ALA A 184 -0.04 2.77 -5.76
N ALA A 185 -0.21 3.53 -6.85
CA ALA A 185 0.61 4.69 -7.19
C ALA A 185 -0.07 6.01 -6.80
N ALA A 186 0.29 6.55 -5.64
CA ALA A 186 -0.21 7.83 -5.16
C ALA A 186 0.73 8.97 -5.58
N SER A 187 0.19 9.97 -6.27
CA SER A 187 0.95 11.13 -6.79
C SER A 187 2.27 10.74 -7.47
N PRO A 188 2.28 9.72 -8.38
CA PRO A 188 3.51 9.19 -8.95
C PRO A 188 4.23 10.23 -9.80
N SER A 189 5.57 10.17 -9.81
CA SER A 189 6.44 11.07 -10.59
C SER A 189 6.39 10.78 -12.09
N VAL A 190 5.19 10.71 -12.70
CA VAL A 190 5.01 10.41 -14.14
C VAL A 190 5.50 11.53 -15.08
N TRP A 191 6.03 12.61 -14.51
CA TRP A 191 6.80 13.65 -15.20
C TRP A 191 8.25 13.22 -15.49
N PHE A 192 8.70 12.07 -14.97
CA PHE A 192 10.08 11.58 -15.11
C PHE A 192 10.48 11.50 -16.59
N PRO A 193 11.67 12.02 -16.98
CA PRO A 193 12.08 12.09 -18.36
C PRO A 193 12.05 10.74 -19.09
N GLY A 194 11.37 10.66 -20.22
CA GLY A 194 11.27 9.45 -21.04
C GLY A 194 10.24 8.42 -20.54
N TRP A 195 9.58 8.64 -19.38
CA TRP A 195 8.64 7.68 -18.82
C TRP A 195 7.45 7.37 -19.73
N MET A 196 6.82 8.39 -20.31
CA MET A 196 5.61 8.22 -21.11
C MET A 196 5.86 7.50 -22.44
N GLU A 197 7.04 7.67 -23.01
CA GLU A 197 7.51 6.96 -24.20
C GLU A 197 7.83 5.51 -23.86
N PHE A 198 8.52 5.28 -22.74
CA PHE A 198 8.85 3.94 -22.26
C PHE A 198 7.59 3.12 -21.96
N GLU A 199 6.63 3.66 -21.21
CA GLU A 199 5.38 2.98 -20.84
C GLU A 199 4.55 2.60 -22.07
N GLN A 200 4.57 3.43 -23.11
CA GLN A 200 3.87 3.13 -24.35
C GLN A 200 4.41 1.87 -25.05
N GLN A 201 5.72 1.65 -24.96
CA GLN A 201 6.41 0.51 -25.58
C GLN A 201 6.45 -0.73 -24.67
N HIS A 202 6.36 -0.53 -23.34
CA HIS A 202 6.47 -1.57 -22.33
C HIS A 202 5.20 -1.57 -21.45
N PRO A 203 4.10 -2.24 -21.88
CA PRO A 203 2.86 -2.23 -21.15
C PRO A 203 3.01 -2.82 -19.76
N MET A 204 2.38 -2.18 -18.76
CA MET A 204 2.27 -2.72 -17.42
C MET A 204 1.51 -4.06 -17.43
N GLN A 205 1.94 -4.97 -16.55
CA GLN A 205 1.40 -6.32 -16.45
C GLN A 205 0.45 -6.50 -15.26
N ALA A 206 0.43 -5.54 -14.32
CA ALA A 206 -0.54 -5.51 -13.24
C ALA A 206 -1.94 -5.18 -13.78
N GLN A 207 -2.96 -5.91 -13.29
CA GLN A 207 -4.34 -5.75 -13.74
C GLN A 207 -5.09 -4.65 -12.98
N HIS A 208 -4.73 -4.39 -11.72
CA HIS A 208 -5.38 -3.40 -10.87
C HIS A 208 -4.41 -2.24 -10.60
N VAL A 209 -4.75 -1.06 -11.11
CA VAL A 209 -3.85 0.12 -11.01
C VAL A 209 -4.59 1.31 -10.43
N TYR A 210 -4.21 1.71 -9.22
CA TYR A 210 -4.66 2.97 -8.65
C TYR A 210 -3.68 4.08 -8.97
N LEU A 211 -4.21 5.17 -9.51
CA LEU A 211 -3.50 6.42 -9.75
C LEU A 211 -4.16 7.55 -8.96
N SER A 212 -3.40 8.46 -8.42
CA SER A 212 -3.94 9.71 -7.89
C SER A 212 -2.99 10.88 -8.10
N LEU A 213 -3.54 12.10 -8.04
CA LEU A 213 -2.77 13.33 -8.10
C LEU A 213 -3.46 14.43 -7.27
N GLY A 214 -2.68 15.34 -6.70
CA GLY A 214 -3.24 16.56 -6.11
C GLY A 214 -3.63 17.57 -7.19
N ASP A 215 -4.78 18.23 -7.03
CA ASP A 215 -5.35 19.19 -7.99
C ASP A 215 -4.51 20.46 -8.22
N LYS A 216 -3.45 20.64 -7.41
CA LYS A 216 -2.49 21.75 -7.53
C LYS A 216 -1.10 21.32 -7.99
N GLU A 217 -0.85 20.01 -8.17
CA GLU A 217 0.50 19.53 -8.50
C GLU A 217 0.94 19.95 -9.91
N GLU A 218 0.04 19.94 -10.87
CA GLU A 218 0.34 20.41 -12.26
C GLU A 218 0.54 21.92 -12.37
N ARG A 219 0.24 22.70 -11.29
CA ARG A 219 0.42 24.16 -11.26
C ARG A 219 1.81 24.59 -10.78
N THR A 220 2.76 23.69 -10.72
CA THR A 220 4.14 23.99 -10.34
C THR A 220 4.80 24.90 -11.38
N LYS A 221 5.75 25.76 -10.91
CA LYS A 221 6.59 26.61 -11.78
C LYS A 221 7.69 25.80 -12.50
N ASN A 222 7.97 24.58 -12.07
CA ASN A 222 8.94 23.71 -12.70
C ASN A 222 8.34 23.10 -13.96
N ALA A 223 8.81 23.48 -15.14
CA ALA A 223 8.27 23.07 -16.41
C ALA A 223 8.31 21.54 -16.65
N VAL A 224 9.35 20.85 -16.13
CA VAL A 224 9.47 19.40 -16.23
C VAL A 224 8.39 18.71 -15.40
N MET A 225 8.11 19.21 -14.20
CA MET A 225 7.11 18.62 -13.29
C MET A 225 5.68 19.02 -13.69
N ALA A 226 5.47 20.15 -14.33
CA ALA A 226 4.14 20.66 -14.68
C ALA A 226 3.34 19.74 -15.62
N VAL A 227 4.04 18.87 -16.38
CA VAL A 227 3.41 17.91 -17.29
C VAL A 227 2.71 16.76 -16.56
N VAL A 228 2.89 16.64 -15.24
CA VAL A 228 2.39 15.51 -14.43
C VAL A 228 0.89 15.27 -14.59
N GLY A 229 0.08 16.36 -14.66
CA GLY A 229 -1.36 16.25 -14.82
C GLY A 229 -1.76 15.66 -16.17
N ASN A 230 -1.12 16.11 -17.27
CA ASN A 230 -1.38 15.57 -18.60
C ASN A 230 -0.89 14.12 -18.71
N ASN A 231 0.30 13.83 -18.18
CA ASN A 231 0.88 12.50 -18.22
C ASN A 231 0.02 11.48 -17.46
N ILE A 232 -0.47 11.81 -16.28
CA ILE A 232 -1.28 10.87 -15.50
C ILE A 232 -2.64 10.60 -16.15
N ARG A 233 -3.28 11.60 -16.76
CA ARG A 233 -4.51 11.44 -17.55
C ARG A 233 -4.27 10.53 -18.76
N THR A 234 -3.17 10.73 -19.47
CA THR A 234 -2.78 9.90 -20.61
C THR A 234 -2.50 8.47 -20.18
N LEU A 235 -1.76 8.29 -19.09
CA LEU A 235 -1.47 6.97 -18.52
C LEU A 235 -2.76 6.24 -18.15
N HIS A 236 -3.66 6.87 -17.42
CA HIS A 236 -4.97 6.30 -17.06
C HIS A 236 -5.75 5.86 -18.31
N SER A 237 -5.84 6.73 -19.33
CA SER A 237 -6.54 6.41 -20.58
C SER A 237 -5.91 5.20 -21.31
N ARG A 238 -4.57 5.10 -21.33
CA ARG A 238 -3.87 3.96 -21.94
C ARG A 238 -4.11 2.67 -21.19
N LEU A 239 -4.06 2.69 -19.85
CA LEU A 239 -4.30 1.51 -19.01
C LEU A 239 -5.72 0.99 -19.17
N THR A 240 -6.71 1.89 -19.12
CA THR A 240 -8.12 1.54 -19.35
C THR A 240 -8.35 0.97 -20.74
N ALA A 241 -7.75 1.57 -21.77
CA ALA A 241 -7.86 1.08 -23.14
C ALA A 241 -7.22 -0.30 -23.36
N ARG A 242 -6.23 -0.69 -22.53
CA ARG A 242 -5.60 -2.02 -22.52
C ARG A 242 -6.36 -3.03 -21.66
N GLY A 243 -7.48 -2.64 -21.03
CA GLY A 243 -8.32 -3.51 -20.23
C GLY A 243 -7.88 -3.66 -18.76
N ALA A 244 -6.96 -2.82 -18.28
CA ALA A 244 -6.65 -2.79 -16.87
C ALA A 244 -7.80 -2.17 -16.08
N ASP A 245 -8.07 -2.73 -14.92
CA ASP A 245 -8.93 -2.12 -13.92
C ASP A 245 -8.15 -0.97 -13.27
N CYS A 246 -8.45 0.23 -13.71
CA CYS A 246 -7.66 1.41 -13.39
C CYS A 246 -8.53 2.59 -12.97
N THR A 247 -8.17 3.24 -11.86
CA THR A 247 -8.78 4.49 -11.44
C THR A 247 -7.78 5.63 -11.41
N LEU A 248 -8.30 6.87 -11.61
CA LEU A 248 -7.53 8.10 -11.40
C LEU A 248 -8.30 9.03 -10.47
N GLU A 249 -7.78 9.21 -9.26
CA GLU A 249 -8.38 10.07 -8.27
C GLU A 249 -7.67 11.41 -8.13
N TRP A 250 -8.45 12.50 -8.07
CA TRP A 250 -7.95 13.84 -7.79
C TRP A 250 -8.15 14.20 -6.33
N ASN A 251 -7.05 14.51 -5.65
CA ASN A 251 -7.05 14.90 -4.25
C ASN A 251 -6.91 16.43 -4.11
N SER A 252 -7.51 17.01 -3.09
CA SER A 252 -7.35 18.45 -2.81
C SER A 252 -5.93 18.78 -2.37
N GLY A 253 -5.27 19.73 -3.02
CA GLY A 253 -3.98 20.31 -2.63
C GLY A 253 -2.79 19.92 -3.48
N GLY A 254 -1.59 20.30 -3.03
CA GLY A 254 -0.33 20.02 -3.70
C GLY A 254 0.30 18.69 -3.29
N HIS A 255 1.52 18.46 -3.78
CA HIS A 255 2.26 17.20 -3.66
C HIS A 255 2.49 16.72 -2.22
N PHE A 256 2.68 17.60 -1.26
CA PHE A 256 3.02 17.24 0.12
C PHE A 256 1.81 17.15 1.06
N LYS A 257 0.58 17.37 0.54
CA LYS A 257 -0.61 17.31 1.37
C LYS A 257 -1.12 15.88 1.49
N ASP A 258 -1.31 15.42 2.74
CA ASP A 258 -1.93 14.16 3.09
C ASP A 258 -1.30 12.92 2.40
N ALA A 259 0.03 12.94 2.14
CA ALA A 259 0.74 11.89 1.41
C ALA A 259 0.50 10.48 2.00
N ASP A 260 0.43 10.37 3.33
CA ASP A 260 0.19 9.10 4.03
C ASP A 260 -1.21 8.57 3.78
N LEU A 261 -2.22 9.43 3.89
CA LEU A 261 -3.62 9.07 3.67
C LEU A 261 -3.89 8.73 2.20
N ARG A 262 -3.28 9.47 1.25
CA ARG A 262 -3.37 9.17 -0.18
C ARG A 262 -2.74 7.82 -0.50
N THR A 263 -1.57 7.51 0.09
CA THR A 263 -0.93 6.21 -0.07
C THR A 263 -1.77 5.09 0.54
N ALA A 264 -2.31 5.29 1.74
CA ALA A 264 -3.19 4.31 2.38
C ALA A 264 -4.44 4.02 1.53
N LYS A 265 -5.06 5.07 0.98
CA LYS A 265 -6.22 4.95 0.09
C LYS A 265 -5.88 4.16 -1.18
N ALA A 266 -4.70 4.38 -1.75
CA ALA A 266 -4.23 3.65 -2.91
C ALA A 266 -4.16 2.14 -2.65
N PHE A 267 -3.54 1.72 -1.56
CA PHE A 267 -3.49 0.31 -1.18
C PHE A 267 -4.87 -0.28 -0.92
N ARG A 268 -5.74 0.45 -0.20
CA ARG A 268 -7.10 0.01 0.08
C ARG A 268 -7.90 -0.24 -1.19
N TRP A 269 -7.88 0.69 -2.12
CA TRP A 269 -8.59 0.56 -3.39
C TRP A 269 -8.17 -0.70 -4.14
N VAL A 270 -6.86 -0.96 -4.27
CA VAL A 270 -6.38 -2.16 -4.98
C VAL A 270 -6.80 -3.45 -4.27
N MET A 271 -6.90 -3.47 -2.93
CA MET A 271 -7.41 -4.63 -2.19
C MET A 271 -8.93 -4.82 -2.32
N GLU A 272 -9.70 -3.74 -2.45
CA GLU A 272 -11.17 -3.75 -2.49
C GLU A 272 -11.72 -4.16 -3.86
N GLU A 273 -11.13 -3.68 -4.95
CA GLU A 273 -11.53 -4.04 -6.33
C GLU A 273 -11.23 -5.51 -6.67
N SER A 274 -10.44 -6.18 -5.87
CA SER A 274 -10.15 -7.59 -6.05
C SER A 274 -11.18 -8.54 -5.44
N ARG A 275 -12.28 -8.02 -4.93
CA ARG A 275 -13.42 -8.79 -4.41
C ARG A 275 -14.52 -8.86 -5.45
#